data_ab6e67cf4ba7018ccaad87c462252d9d
#
_entry.id   ab6e67cf4ba7018ccaad87c462252d9d
#
_cell.length_a   1.000
_cell.length_b   1.000
_cell.length_c   1.000
_cell.angle_alpha   90.00
_cell.angle_beta   90.00
_cell.angle_gamma   90.00
#
_symmetry.space_group_name_H-M   'P 1'
#
loop_
_entity.id
_entity.type
_entity.pdbx_description
1 polymer ?
#
loop_
_entity_poly.entity_id
_entity_poly.type
_entity_poly.pdbx_seq_one_letter_code
_entity_poly.pdbx_strand_id
1 'polypeptide(L)'
;MLDRICAGEASGILAWHPDRLARNSIDGGKIIYLLDTGKILDLKFPTFWFENTPQGKFMLSIAFGQSKYYVDNLSENIKRGHRQKLRKGIWPGFAPLGYLNNHRTKEIDLDKDKAPFIRKAFELYATGDYTLKAIKQFLADSGITSYRNKPLSASCVQRMLKNHFYYGVFKFNNEVIKDVTSQLFPRNFLMLFNK
;
A
#
# COMPACT_ATOMS: atom_id res chain seq x y z
N MET A 1 25.95 0.93 -10.30
CA MET A 1 26.79 -0.26 -10.18
C MET A 1 27.27 -0.74 -11.56
N LEU A 2 26.38 -1.11 -12.47
CA LEU A 2 26.78 -1.63 -13.78
C LEU A 2 27.62 -0.65 -14.60
N ASP A 3 27.33 0.66 -14.54
CA ASP A 3 28.13 1.69 -15.23
C ASP A 3 29.59 1.72 -14.79
N ARG A 4 29.84 1.53 -13.49
CA ARG A 4 31.22 1.44 -12.94
C ARG A 4 31.94 0.19 -13.42
N ILE A 5 31.23 -0.93 -13.56
CA ILE A 5 31.77 -2.15 -14.13
C ILE A 5 32.11 -1.94 -15.61
N CYS A 6 31.22 -1.28 -16.37
CA CYS A 6 31.47 -0.92 -17.76
C CYS A 6 32.68 0.01 -17.92
N ALA A 7 32.95 0.88 -16.94
CA ALA A 7 34.10 1.74 -16.85
C ALA A 7 35.42 1.00 -16.42
N GLY A 8 35.32 -0.29 -16.09
CA GLY A 8 36.48 -1.11 -15.71
C GLY A 8 36.88 -0.98 -14.23
N GLU A 9 36.06 -0.37 -13.36
CA GLU A 9 36.37 -0.23 -11.94
C GLU A 9 36.29 -1.55 -11.15
N ALA A 10 35.54 -2.53 -11.67
CA ALA A 10 35.40 -3.87 -11.11
C ALA A 10 35.07 -4.87 -12.20
N SER A 11 35.50 -6.10 -12.03
CA SER A 11 35.33 -7.20 -13.00
C SER A 11 34.42 -8.33 -12.48
N GLY A 12 33.89 -8.22 -11.25
CA GLY A 12 33.05 -9.25 -10.67
C GLY A 12 32.00 -8.66 -9.71
N ILE A 13 31.00 -9.47 -9.38
CA ILE A 13 29.93 -9.08 -8.43
C ILE A 13 29.79 -10.19 -7.39
N LEU A 14 29.76 -9.79 -6.11
CA LEU A 14 29.35 -10.63 -5.00
C LEU A 14 27.99 -10.19 -4.51
N ALA A 15 27.02 -11.10 -4.51
CA ALA A 15 25.67 -10.83 -4.00
C ALA A 15 25.14 -12.07 -3.29
N TRP A 16 24.23 -11.87 -2.34
CA TRP A 16 23.67 -12.99 -1.56
C TRP A 16 22.94 -14.01 -2.45
N HIS A 17 22.14 -13.52 -3.41
CA HIS A 17 21.34 -14.33 -4.31
C HIS A 17 21.06 -13.52 -5.59
N PRO A 18 20.80 -14.13 -6.76
CA PRO A 18 20.52 -13.42 -8.01
C PRO A 18 19.38 -12.37 -7.91
N ASP A 19 18.37 -12.60 -7.08
CA ASP A 19 17.26 -11.65 -6.87
C ASP A 19 17.67 -10.31 -6.24
N ARG A 20 18.89 -10.24 -5.66
CA ARG A 20 19.49 -8.99 -5.17
C ARG A 20 20.13 -8.16 -6.29
N LEU A 21 20.44 -8.78 -7.40
CA LEU A 21 21.01 -8.10 -8.57
C LEU A 21 19.92 -7.58 -9.51
N ALA A 22 18.94 -8.40 -9.82
CA ALA A 22 17.86 -8.03 -10.72
C ALA A 22 16.51 -8.61 -10.27
N ARG A 23 15.46 -7.79 -10.38
CA ARG A 23 14.08 -8.17 -10.09
C ARG A 23 13.19 -8.11 -11.34
N ASN A 24 13.81 -7.93 -12.51
CA ASN A 24 13.12 -7.91 -13.80
C ASN A 24 14.04 -8.50 -14.87
N SER A 25 13.45 -8.90 -15.99
CA SER A 25 14.15 -9.55 -17.08
C SER A 25 15.11 -8.62 -17.82
N ILE A 26 14.85 -7.31 -17.82
CA ILE A 26 15.70 -6.34 -18.52
C ILE A 26 17.05 -6.18 -17.81
N ASP A 27 17.01 -5.95 -16.50
CA ASP A 27 18.24 -5.81 -15.70
C ASP A 27 19.00 -7.13 -15.61
N GLY A 28 18.28 -8.26 -15.50
CA GLY A 28 18.88 -9.60 -15.58
C GLY A 28 19.57 -9.85 -16.92
N GLY A 29 18.91 -9.47 -18.02
CA GLY A 29 19.47 -9.56 -19.38
C GLY A 29 20.75 -8.71 -19.56
N LYS A 30 20.78 -7.50 -18.96
CA LYS A 30 22.01 -6.66 -18.97
C LYS A 30 23.18 -7.34 -18.27
N ILE A 31 22.93 -8.00 -17.13
CA ILE A 31 23.98 -8.73 -16.41
C ILE A 31 24.52 -9.89 -17.24
N ILE A 32 23.63 -10.66 -17.88
CA ILE A 32 24.03 -11.75 -18.77
C ILE A 32 24.82 -11.22 -19.97
N TYR A 33 24.37 -10.12 -20.57
CA TYR A 33 25.11 -9.47 -21.66
C TYR A 33 26.50 -9.03 -21.24
N LEU A 34 26.67 -8.49 -20.03
CA LEU A 34 27.99 -8.08 -19.52
C LEU A 34 28.88 -9.29 -19.22
N LEU A 35 28.32 -10.45 -18.87
CA LEU A 35 29.06 -11.72 -18.78
C LEU A 35 29.47 -12.21 -20.16
N ASP A 36 28.61 -12.12 -21.17
CA ASP A 36 28.88 -12.55 -22.54
C ASP A 36 29.96 -11.70 -23.21
N THR A 37 29.97 -10.40 -22.93
CA THR A 37 30.96 -9.45 -23.44
C THR A 37 32.24 -9.40 -22.63
N GLY A 38 32.39 -10.22 -21.57
CA GLY A 38 33.56 -10.25 -20.71
C GLY A 38 33.78 -9.01 -19.85
N LYS A 39 32.78 -8.12 -19.72
CA LYS A 39 32.83 -6.96 -18.81
C LYS A 39 32.67 -7.41 -17.35
N ILE A 40 31.87 -8.45 -17.12
CA ILE A 40 31.80 -9.17 -15.86
C ILE A 40 32.47 -10.52 -16.09
N LEU A 41 33.53 -10.80 -15.33
CA LEU A 41 34.24 -12.05 -15.43
C LEU A 41 33.64 -13.14 -14.56
N ASP A 42 33.12 -12.77 -13.38
CA ASP A 42 32.55 -13.73 -12.44
C ASP A 42 31.45 -13.13 -11.58
N LEU A 43 30.49 -13.99 -11.17
CA LEU A 43 29.46 -13.71 -10.19
C LEU A 43 29.58 -14.74 -9.06
N LYS A 44 29.56 -14.28 -7.81
CA LYS A 44 29.56 -15.14 -6.64
C LYS A 44 28.31 -14.96 -5.79
N PHE A 45 27.68 -16.08 -5.47
CA PHE A 45 26.48 -16.13 -4.65
C PHE A 45 26.65 -17.19 -3.55
N PRO A 46 26.58 -16.84 -2.27
CA PRO A 46 26.64 -17.82 -1.19
C PRO A 46 25.48 -18.84 -1.21
N THR A 47 24.34 -18.46 -1.76
CA THR A 47 23.09 -19.25 -1.72
C THR A 47 22.63 -19.75 -3.09
N PHE A 48 23.41 -19.52 -4.13
CA PHE A 48 23.08 -19.93 -5.49
C PHE A 48 24.34 -20.35 -6.23
N TRP A 49 24.30 -21.55 -6.80
CA TRP A 49 25.41 -22.02 -7.62
C TRP A 49 25.46 -21.30 -8.96
N PHE A 50 26.58 -20.73 -9.29
CA PHE A 50 26.86 -20.10 -10.58
C PHE A 50 28.28 -20.36 -11.04
N GLU A 51 28.39 -20.74 -12.30
CA GLU A 51 29.65 -20.77 -13.07
C GLU A 51 29.43 -20.05 -14.40
N ASN A 52 30.44 -19.38 -14.92
CA ASN A 52 30.34 -18.65 -16.19
C ASN A 52 30.41 -19.63 -17.38
N THR A 53 29.49 -20.57 -17.41
CA THR A 53 29.25 -21.56 -18.48
C THR A 53 27.87 -21.31 -19.11
N PRO A 54 27.60 -21.86 -20.31
CA PRO A 54 26.26 -21.77 -20.91
C PRO A 54 25.15 -22.28 -19.97
N GLN A 55 25.41 -23.36 -19.23
CA GLN A 55 24.46 -23.92 -18.25
C GLN A 55 24.25 -22.98 -17.07
N GLY A 56 25.35 -22.39 -16.52
CA GLY A 56 25.25 -21.43 -15.42
C GLY A 56 24.48 -20.18 -15.82
N LYS A 57 24.71 -19.64 -17.02
CA LYS A 57 23.95 -18.50 -17.58
C LYS A 57 22.46 -18.82 -17.78
N PHE A 58 22.16 -20.04 -18.24
CA PHE A 58 20.79 -20.52 -18.35
C PHE A 58 20.08 -20.57 -16.98
N MET A 59 20.74 -21.16 -15.98
CA MET A 59 20.21 -21.20 -14.61
C MET A 59 20.02 -19.80 -14.02
N LEU A 60 20.94 -18.88 -14.29
CA LEU A 60 20.83 -17.47 -13.87
C LEU A 60 19.64 -16.77 -14.54
N SER A 61 19.38 -17.05 -15.82
CA SER A 61 18.20 -16.55 -16.55
C SER A 61 16.89 -17.01 -15.91
N ILE A 62 16.84 -18.29 -15.51
CA ILE A 62 15.68 -18.85 -14.78
C ILE A 62 15.52 -18.14 -13.44
N ALA A 63 16.59 -17.93 -12.68
CA ALA A 63 16.53 -17.25 -11.38
C ALA A 63 15.98 -15.80 -11.49
N PHE A 64 16.41 -15.06 -12.51
CA PHE A 64 15.88 -13.72 -12.81
C PHE A 64 14.39 -13.77 -13.23
N GLY A 65 14.02 -14.75 -14.05
CA GLY A 65 12.63 -14.98 -14.45
C GLY A 65 11.73 -15.33 -13.28
N GLN A 66 12.18 -16.19 -12.38
CA GLN A 66 11.44 -16.54 -11.16
C GLN A 66 11.23 -15.33 -10.25
N SER A 67 12.23 -14.46 -10.10
CA SER A 67 12.11 -13.24 -9.30
C SER A 67 11.01 -12.33 -9.83
N LYS A 68 10.91 -12.16 -11.13
CA LYS A 68 9.83 -11.39 -11.78
C LYS A 68 8.47 -12.05 -11.59
N TYR A 69 8.38 -13.35 -11.85
CA TYR A 69 7.14 -14.12 -11.69
C TYR A 69 6.59 -14.03 -10.27
N TYR A 70 7.45 -14.12 -9.24
CA TYR A 70 7.04 -14.00 -7.85
C TYR A 70 6.37 -12.65 -7.54
N VAL A 71 6.97 -11.55 -8.01
CA VAL A 71 6.41 -10.20 -7.81
C VAL A 71 5.07 -10.04 -8.51
N ASP A 72 4.97 -10.50 -9.76
CA ASP A 72 3.74 -10.40 -10.54
C ASP A 72 2.62 -11.26 -9.94
N ASN A 73 2.94 -12.49 -9.55
CA ASN A 73 1.99 -13.41 -8.90
C ASN A 73 1.49 -12.85 -7.55
N LEU A 74 2.40 -12.28 -6.74
CA LEU A 74 2.02 -11.61 -5.49
C LEU A 74 1.05 -10.44 -5.76
N SER A 75 1.35 -9.61 -6.76
CA SER A 75 0.47 -8.50 -7.16
C SER A 75 -0.92 -8.99 -7.56
N GLU A 76 -1.00 -10.05 -8.38
CA GLU A 76 -2.28 -10.64 -8.80
C GLU A 76 -3.07 -11.24 -7.62
N ASN A 77 -2.39 -11.91 -6.70
CA ASN A 77 -3.03 -12.49 -5.52
C ASN A 77 -3.59 -11.39 -4.61
N ILE A 78 -2.85 -10.28 -4.40
CA ILE A 78 -3.34 -9.12 -3.65
C ILE A 78 -4.57 -8.51 -4.33
N LYS A 79 -4.52 -8.27 -5.65
CA LYS A 79 -5.65 -7.74 -6.42
C LYS A 79 -6.87 -8.65 -6.35
N ARG A 80 -6.67 -9.97 -6.41
CA ARG A 80 -7.74 -10.96 -6.26
C ARG A 80 -8.37 -10.91 -4.88
N GLY A 81 -7.54 -10.82 -3.83
CA GLY A 81 -8.00 -10.66 -2.45
C GLY A 81 -8.80 -9.37 -2.25
N HIS A 82 -8.35 -8.24 -2.82
CA HIS A 82 -9.09 -6.98 -2.80
C HIS A 82 -10.44 -7.11 -3.51
N ARG A 83 -10.50 -7.67 -4.73
CA ARG A 83 -11.76 -7.90 -5.46
C ARG A 83 -12.75 -8.76 -4.67
N GLN A 84 -12.25 -9.80 -3.97
CA GLN A 84 -13.11 -10.64 -3.15
C GLN A 84 -13.70 -9.87 -1.95
N LYS A 85 -12.91 -9.03 -1.27
CA LYS A 85 -13.41 -8.14 -0.21
C LYS A 85 -14.45 -7.17 -0.73
N LEU A 86 -14.19 -6.53 -1.87
CA LEU A 86 -15.10 -5.57 -2.50
C LEU A 86 -16.46 -6.19 -2.84
N ARG A 87 -16.46 -7.42 -3.39
CA ARG A 87 -17.71 -8.17 -3.67
C ARG A 87 -18.54 -8.46 -2.41
N LYS A 88 -17.87 -8.55 -1.26
CA LYS A 88 -18.52 -8.71 0.05
C LYS A 88 -18.92 -7.37 0.69
N GLY A 89 -18.67 -6.23 0.02
CA GLY A 89 -18.88 -4.90 0.58
C GLY A 89 -17.90 -4.54 1.70
N ILE A 90 -16.75 -5.21 1.79
CA ILE A 90 -15.74 -4.98 2.82
C ILE A 90 -14.63 -4.09 2.27
N TRP A 91 -14.27 -3.03 3.01
CA TRP A 91 -13.18 -2.14 2.67
C TRP A 91 -11.82 -2.87 2.70
N PRO A 92 -11.01 -2.87 1.63
CA PRO A 92 -9.77 -3.64 1.58
C PRO A 92 -8.55 -2.88 2.15
N GLY A 93 -8.69 -1.60 2.49
CA GLY A 93 -7.61 -0.73 2.94
C GLY A 93 -7.54 -0.55 4.46
N PHE A 94 -6.75 0.46 4.89
CA PHE A 94 -6.70 0.86 6.29
C PHE A 94 -8.04 1.46 6.73
N ALA A 95 -8.46 1.11 7.96
CA ALA A 95 -9.66 1.64 8.56
C ALA A 95 -9.59 3.18 8.66
N PRO A 96 -10.63 3.94 8.27
CA PRO A 96 -10.70 5.37 8.52
C PRO A 96 -10.67 5.72 10.03
N LEU A 97 -10.44 6.99 10.37
CA LEU A 97 -10.49 7.45 11.76
C LEU A 97 -11.85 7.11 12.41
N GLY A 98 -11.85 6.63 13.65
CA GLY A 98 -13.05 6.15 14.33
C GLY A 98 -13.41 4.69 14.02
N TYR A 99 -12.55 4.00 13.26
CA TYR A 99 -12.66 2.58 12.98
C TYR A 99 -11.33 1.84 13.23
N LEU A 100 -11.41 0.55 13.45
CA LEU A 100 -10.28 -0.36 13.67
C LEU A 100 -10.31 -1.52 12.67
N ASN A 101 -9.13 -1.93 12.22
CA ASN A 101 -9.01 -3.18 11.47
C ASN A 101 -9.05 -4.37 12.44
N ASN A 102 -10.04 -5.23 12.30
CA ASN A 102 -10.12 -6.47 13.04
C ASN A 102 -9.19 -7.52 12.40
N HIS A 103 -8.12 -7.88 13.09
CA HIS A 103 -7.15 -8.85 12.58
C HIS A 103 -7.71 -10.27 12.50
N ARG A 104 -8.74 -10.61 13.29
CA ARG A 104 -9.35 -11.95 13.33
C ARG A 104 -10.35 -12.14 12.18
N THR A 105 -11.31 -11.22 12.03
CA THR A 105 -12.35 -11.29 11.00
C THR A 105 -11.89 -10.73 9.64
N LYS A 106 -10.80 -9.95 9.63
CA LYS A 106 -10.31 -9.18 8.46
C LYS A 106 -11.29 -8.11 7.96
N GLU A 107 -12.20 -7.70 8.83
CA GLU A 107 -13.20 -6.67 8.62
C GLU A 107 -12.82 -5.38 9.36
N ILE A 108 -13.66 -4.36 9.27
CA ILE A 108 -13.50 -3.09 9.95
C ILE A 108 -14.59 -2.95 11.00
N ASP A 109 -14.19 -2.72 12.26
CA ASP A 109 -15.07 -2.48 13.38
C ASP A 109 -15.04 -1.01 13.79
N LEU A 110 -16.10 -0.53 14.45
CA LEU A 110 -16.10 0.78 15.09
C LEU A 110 -15.13 0.82 16.27
N ASP A 111 -14.28 1.84 16.30
CA ASP A 111 -13.47 2.19 17.47
C ASP A 111 -14.35 2.85 18.51
N LYS A 112 -14.71 2.09 19.56
CA LYS A 112 -15.65 2.55 20.61
C LYS A 112 -15.17 3.80 21.33
N ASP A 113 -13.85 4.00 21.42
CA ASP A 113 -13.25 5.13 22.12
C ASP A 113 -13.22 6.38 21.23
N LYS A 114 -12.98 6.24 19.93
CA LYS A 114 -12.83 7.37 18.99
C LYS A 114 -14.08 7.69 18.21
N ALA A 115 -14.92 6.69 17.89
CA ALA A 115 -16.11 6.89 17.07
C ALA A 115 -17.07 7.96 17.60
N PRO A 116 -17.34 8.09 18.91
CA PRO A 116 -18.22 9.14 19.44
C PRO A 116 -17.71 10.55 19.13
N PHE A 117 -16.39 10.79 19.27
CA PHE A 117 -15.79 12.09 18.98
C PHE A 117 -15.80 12.40 17.48
N ILE A 118 -15.55 11.40 16.63
CA ILE A 118 -15.66 11.57 15.18
C ILE A 118 -17.11 11.90 14.81
N ARG A 119 -18.09 11.19 15.36
CA ARG A 119 -19.50 11.50 15.16
C ARG A 119 -19.81 12.94 15.55
N LYS A 120 -19.39 13.38 16.74
CA LYS A 120 -19.61 14.74 17.22
C LYS A 120 -18.97 15.79 16.32
N ALA A 121 -17.76 15.52 15.80
CA ALA A 121 -17.09 16.41 14.84
C ALA A 121 -17.92 16.61 13.55
N PHE A 122 -18.52 15.56 13.02
CA PHE A 122 -19.42 15.65 11.88
C PHE A 122 -20.70 16.45 12.21
N GLU A 123 -21.33 16.18 13.37
CA GLU A 123 -22.52 16.91 13.83
C GLU A 123 -22.24 18.41 13.97
N LEU A 124 -21.15 18.79 14.63
CA LEU A 124 -20.72 20.17 14.79
C LEU A 124 -20.45 20.85 13.43
N TYR A 125 -19.81 20.16 12.52
CA TYR A 125 -19.55 20.71 11.18
C TYR A 125 -20.84 20.87 10.36
N ALA A 126 -21.83 20.01 10.57
CA ALA A 126 -23.12 20.05 9.89
C ALA A 126 -23.99 21.25 10.28
N THR A 127 -23.80 21.82 11.48
CA THR A 127 -24.54 23.05 11.88
C THR A 127 -24.16 24.25 11.01
N GLY A 128 -22.98 24.25 10.41
CA GLY A 128 -22.44 25.39 9.65
C GLY A 128 -21.76 26.44 10.51
N ASP A 129 -21.85 26.37 11.82
CA ASP A 129 -21.32 27.37 12.77
C ASP A 129 -19.82 27.16 13.05
N TYR A 130 -19.29 25.97 12.73
CA TYR A 130 -17.93 25.59 13.07
C TYR A 130 -17.03 25.52 11.84
N THR A 131 -15.91 26.23 11.89
CA THR A 131 -14.89 26.20 10.85
C THR A 131 -14.09 24.90 10.92
N LEU A 132 -13.39 24.54 9.83
CA LEU A 132 -12.45 23.40 9.83
C LEU A 132 -11.36 23.51 10.90
N LYS A 133 -10.94 24.76 11.24
CA LYS A 133 -9.98 25.02 12.30
C LYS A 133 -10.56 24.71 13.69
N ALA A 134 -11.81 25.06 13.94
CA ALA A 134 -12.52 24.74 15.18
C ALA A 134 -12.72 23.23 15.34
N ILE A 135 -13.12 22.52 14.29
CA ILE A 135 -13.25 21.05 14.31
C ILE A 135 -11.89 20.36 14.55
N LYS A 136 -10.83 20.84 13.90
CA LYS A 136 -9.47 20.34 14.17
C LYS A 136 -9.09 20.50 15.64
N GLN A 137 -9.38 21.66 16.24
CA GLN A 137 -9.08 21.93 17.65
C GLN A 137 -9.89 20.99 18.56
N PHE A 138 -11.19 20.86 18.32
CA PHE A 138 -12.06 19.94 19.05
C PHE A 138 -11.53 18.51 19.05
N LEU A 139 -11.09 17.99 17.88
CA LEU A 139 -10.52 16.65 17.78
C LEU A 139 -9.19 16.53 18.52
N ALA A 140 -8.35 17.57 18.51
CA ALA A 140 -7.09 17.60 19.25
C ALA A 140 -7.34 17.58 20.77
N ASP A 141 -8.26 18.39 21.26
CA ASP A 141 -8.66 18.47 22.67
C ASP A 141 -9.28 17.16 23.16
N SER A 142 -9.95 16.44 22.25
CA SER A 142 -10.49 15.09 22.49
C SER A 142 -9.43 13.98 22.39
N GLY A 143 -8.16 14.29 22.21
CA GLY A 143 -7.08 13.31 22.11
C GLY A 143 -7.06 12.51 20.80
N ILE A 144 -7.80 12.95 19.79
CA ILE A 144 -7.84 12.25 18.48
C ILE A 144 -6.59 12.60 17.67
N THR A 145 -5.77 11.60 17.41
CA THR A 145 -4.51 11.72 16.68
C THR A 145 -4.54 10.90 15.38
N SER A 146 -3.59 11.18 14.51
CA SER A 146 -3.29 10.34 13.34
C SER A 146 -2.67 9.00 13.75
N TYR A 147 -2.55 8.06 12.80
CA TYR A 147 -1.86 6.77 13.02
C TYR A 147 -0.42 6.89 13.53
N ARG A 148 0.21 8.06 13.36
CA ARG A 148 1.58 8.35 13.83
C ARG A 148 1.58 9.10 15.17
N ASN A 149 0.47 9.10 15.90
CA ASN A 149 0.27 9.83 17.16
C ASN A 149 0.56 11.35 17.03
N LYS A 150 0.38 11.93 15.84
CA LYS A 150 0.51 13.36 15.59
C LYS A 150 -0.86 14.02 15.51
N PRO A 151 -1.00 15.30 15.89
CA PRO A 151 -2.23 16.06 15.70
C PRO A 151 -2.68 16.04 14.24
N LEU A 152 -3.99 16.03 14.01
CA LEU A 152 -4.57 16.05 12.68
C LEU A 152 -4.31 17.40 11.99
N SER A 153 -3.93 17.38 10.72
CA SER A 153 -3.87 18.60 9.90
C SER A 153 -5.27 19.02 9.44
N ALA A 154 -5.47 20.29 9.10
CA ALA A 154 -6.75 20.78 8.56
C ALA A 154 -7.17 20.03 7.30
N SER A 155 -6.23 19.70 6.42
CA SER A 155 -6.48 18.91 5.21
C SER A 155 -6.89 17.46 5.53
N CYS A 156 -6.38 16.88 6.63
CA CYS A 156 -6.81 15.55 7.09
C CYS A 156 -8.25 15.59 7.61
N VAL A 157 -8.63 16.60 8.38
CA VAL A 157 -9.99 16.81 8.86
C VAL A 157 -10.96 17.04 7.69
N GLN A 158 -10.59 17.89 6.72
CA GLN A 158 -11.38 18.13 5.53
C GLN A 158 -11.63 16.84 4.73
N ARG A 159 -10.57 16.04 4.52
CA ARG A 159 -10.67 14.76 3.83
C ARG A 159 -11.53 13.76 4.60
N MET A 160 -11.45 13.74 5.92
CA MET A 160 -12.30 12.93 6.79
C MET A 160 -13.78 13.30 6.60
N LEU A 161 -14.12 14.57 6.70
CA LEU A 161 -15.50 15.07 6.56
C LEU A 161 -16.11 14.81 5.17
N LYS A 162 -15.27 14.76 4.12
CA LYS A 162 -15.69 14.44 2.74
C LYS A 162 -15.69 12.94 2.42
N ASN A 163 -15.28 12.09 3.35
CA ASN A 163 -15.15 10.66 3.08
C ASN A 163 -16.50 9.95 3.19
N HIS A 164 -17.01 9.46 2.07
CA HIS A 164 -18.29 8.76 1.98
C HIS A 164 -18.33 7.43 2.76
N PHE A 165 -17.18 6.90 3.16
CA PHE A 165 -17.09 5.68 3.96
C PHE A 165 -17.93 5.77 5.24
N TYR A 166 -17.97 6.92 5.89
CA TYR A 166 -18.74 7.14 7.13
C TYR A 166 -20.26 6.99 6.95
N TYR A 167 -20.73 7.00 5.72
CA TYR A 167 -22.14 6.84 5.34
C TYR A 167 -22.43 5.46 4.69
N GLY A 168 -21.46 4.55 4.75
CA GLY A 168 -21.58 3.20 4.20
C GLY A 168 -21.47 3.13 2.68
N VAL A 169 -20.73 4.03 2.09
CA VAL A 169 -20.41 4.01 0.65
C VAL A 169 -18.93 4.32 0.45
N PHE A 170 -18.23 3.54 -0.36
CA PHE A 170 -16.87 3.87 -0.73
C PHE A 170 -16.60 3.66 -2.22
N LYS A 171 -15.61 4.39 -2.74
CA LYS A 171 -15.13 4.23 -4.10
C LYS A 171 -13.82 3.46 -4.09
N PHE A 172 -13.73 2.47 -4.96
CA PHE A 172 -12.50 1.74 -5.23
C PHE A 172 -12.37 1.48 -6.73
N ASN A 173 -11.26 1.93 -7.35
CA ASN A 173 -11.04 1.84 -8.80
C ASN A 173 -12.22 2.33 -9.67
N ASN A 174 -12.79 3.48 -9.30
CA ASN A 174 -13.97 4.11 -9.93
C ASN A 174 -15.30 3.36 -9.75
N GLU A 175 -15.33 2.24 -9.05
CA GLU A 175 -16.57 1.55 -8.68
C GLU A 175 -17.08 2.07 -7.33
N VAL A 176 -18.39 2.31 -7.26
CA VAL A 176 -19.08 2.71 -6.03
C VAL A 176 -19.64 1.45 -5.37
N ILE A 177 -19.15 1.16 -4.17
CA ILE A 177 -19.50 -0.05 -3.43
C ILE A 177 -20.26 0.34 -2.17
N LYS A 178 -21.38 -0.37 -1.91
CA LYS A 178 -22.11 -0.23 -0.66
C LYS A 178 -21.38 -1.02 0.43
N ASP A 179 -21.01 -0.34 1.50
CA ASP A 179 -20.35 -0.94 2.65
C ASP A 179 -21.37 -1.75 3.48
N VAL A 180 -20.96 -2.92 3.93
CA VAL A 180 -21.73 -3.79 4.84
C VAL A 180 -21.30 -3.59 6.28
N THR A 181 -20.19 -2.90 6.52
CA THR A 181 -19.65 -2.63 7.86
C THR A 181 -20.57 -1.67 8.65
N SER A 182 -20.45 -1.68 9.97
CA SER A 182 -21.20 -0.81 10.86
C SER A 182 -20.94 0.66 10.54
N GLN A 183 -21.99 1.34 10.07
CA GLN A 183 -21.93 2.75 9.64
C GLN A 183 -21.90 3.67 10.86
N LEU A 184 -21.08 4.72 10.81
CA LEU A 184 -21.09 5.76 11.84
C LEU A 184 -22.36 6.60 11.77
N PHE A 185 -22.90 6.78 10.54
CA PHE A 185 -24.11 7.55 10.27
C PHE A 185 -25.11 6.79 9.40
N PRO A 186 -26.42 7.01 9.60
CA PRO A 186 -27.42 6.55 8.66
C PRO A 186 -27.27 7.29 7.32
N ARG A 187 -27.62 6.62 6.21
CA ARG A 187 -27.47 7.15 4.83
C ARG A 187 -28.11 8.52 4.60
N ASN A 188 -29.15 8.84 5.34
CA ASN A 188 -29.86 10.11 5.22
C ASN A 188 -29.08 11.32 5.75
N PHE A 189 -27.99 11.11 6.47
CA PHE A 189 -27.14 12.17 7.01
C PHE A 189 -26.34 12.91 5.91
N LEU A 190 -26.15 12.30 4.74
CA LEU A 190 -25.45 12.88 3.58
C LEU A 190 -26.12 14.14 3.02
N MET A 191 -27.45 14.28 3.15
CA MET A 191 -28.16 15.44 2.61
C MET A 191 -27.82 16.77 3.30
N LEU A 192 -27.20 16.71 4.47
CA LEU A 192 -26.79 17.90 5.23
C LEU A 192 -25.46 18.50 4.79
N PHE A 193 -24.63 17.75 4.02
CA PHE A 193 -23.29 18.16 3.61
C PHE A 193 -23.14 18.61 2.14
N ASN A 194 -24.19 18.51 1.34
CA ASN A 194 -24.23 18.92 -0.08
C ASN A 194 -24.86 20.30 -0.29
N LYS A 195 -24.72 21.22 0.67
CA LYS A 195 -25.03 22.64 0.50
C LYS A 195 -23.78 23.47 0.27
#